data_4bc8af1601c50005de9060d1a017b1e6
#
_entry.id   4bc8af1601c50005de9060d1a017b1e6
#
_cell.length_a   1.000
_cell.length_b   1.000
_cell.length_c   1.000
_cell.angle_alpha   90.00
_cell.angle_beta   90.00
_cell.angle_gamma   90.00
#
_symmetry.space_group_name_H-M   'P 1'
#
loop_
_entity.id
_entity.type
_entity.pdbx_description
1 polymer ?
#
loop_
_entity_poly.entity_id
_entity_poly.type
_entity_poly.pdbx_seq_one_letter_code
_entity_poly.pdbx_strand_id
1 'polypeptide(L)'
;MANASIYAISAMAGCMWRESSLNPKVWESGVPATWDTIHYYDQHGWGIGGFGLGQWTNTREASGIAWRLRDFYDWTVANNLDIYDGNTQLQYIVYEDVWYNVSHVGSMAQTLTEFLQTTSVDLAGLTEDFLANWEGVPGNALDERIQHANVVFNYLRAHENDDPDTIAWQSSNNYILPENETLNNALCFYFYFQGYDPGGHPTPPIPPAPTEPHKMPLWMYLRRIW
;
A
#
# COMPACT_ATOMS: atom_id res chain seq x y z
N MET A 1 12.17 -7.77 -5.49
CA MET A 1 13.01 -7.24 -4.40
C MET A 1 13.14 -8.34 -3.36
N ALA A 2 14.23 -9.07 -3.34
CA ALA A 2 14.47 -10.05 -2.28
C ALA A 2 15.13 -9.36 -1.09
N ASN A 3 14.79 -9.80 0.14
CA ASN A 3 15.36 -9.34 1.42
C ASN A 3 14.85 -7.98 1.94
N ALA A 4 13.57 -7.67 1.78
CA ALA A 4 13.00 -6.54 2.50
C ALA A 4 12.99 -6.79 4.03
N SER A 5 13.17 -5.72 4.78
CA SER A 5 13.17 -5.77 6.26
C SER A 5 11.80 -6.18 6.79
N ILE A 6 11.77 -7.16 7.70
CA ILE A 6 10.52 -7.55 8.38
C ILE A 6 9.91 -6.37 9.16
N TYR A 7 10.73 -5.45 9.67
CA TYR A 7 10.26 -4.24 10.34
C TYR A 7 9.56 -3.29 9.35
N ALA A 8 10.15 -3.06 8.17
CA ALA A 8 9.54 -2.22 7.14
C ALA A 8 8.24 -2.84 6.61
N ILE A 9 8.22 -4.15 6.36
CA ILE A 9 7.01 -4.88 5.93
C ILE A 9 5.92 -4.76 6.98
N SER A 10 6.25 -4.93 8.26
CA SER A 10 5.30 -4.83 9.36
C SER A 10 4.73 -3.42 9.50
N ALA A 11 5.57 -2.39 9.35
CA ALA A 11 5.16 -1.00 9.38
C ALA A 11 4.19 -0.68 8.24
N MET A 12 4.52 -1.08 7.01
CA MET A 12 3.67 -0.92 5.82
C MET A 12 2.33 -1.66 6.00
N ALA A 13 2.37 -2.94 6.37
CA ALA A 13 1.16 -3.73 6.57
C ALA A 13 0.30 -3.19 7.73
N GLY A 14 0.90 -2.66 8.80
CA GLY A 14 0.18 -2.02 9.90
C GLY A 14 -0.56 -0.76 9.47
N CYS A 15 0.04 0.06 8.62
CA CYS A 15 -0.63 1.20 8.00
C CYS A 15 -1.80 0.77 7.12
N MET A 16 -1.57 -0.18 6.22
CA MET A 16 -2.60 -0.66 5.28
C MET A 16 -3.70 -1.47 5.98
N TRP A 17 -3.40 -2.12 7.12
CA TRP A 17 -4.44 -2.75 7.95
C TRP A 17 -5.52 -1.73 8.34
N ARG A 18 -5.12 -0.57 8.80
CA ARG A 18 -6.05 0.50 9.16
C ARG A 18 -6.91 0.97 7.98
N GLU A 19 -6.35 0.98 6.77
CA GLU A 19 -7.01 1.45 5.56
C GLU A 19 -7.97 0.42 4.95
N SER A 20 -7.58 -0.85 4.93
CA SER A 20 -8.26 -1.89 4.13
C SER A 20 -8.44 -3.22 4.83
N SER A 21 -8.01 -3.39 6.10
CA SER A 21 -7.84 -4.69 6.73
C SER A 21 -6.99 -5.67 5.89
N LEU A 22 -6.04 -5.13 5.11
CA LEU A 22 -5.24 -5.86 4.13
C LEU A 22 -6.08 -6.65 3.10
N ASN A 23 -7.31 -6.21 2.84
CA ASN A 23 -8.22 -6.83 1.88
C ASN A 23 -8.02 -6.20 0.48
N PRO A 24 -7.51 -6.96 -0.52
CA PRO A 24 -7.25 -6.40 -1.84
C PRO A 24 -8.51 -6.07 -2.65
N LYS A 25 -9.70 -6.49 -2.19
CA LYS A 25 -10.97 -6.25 -2.91
C LYS A 25 -11.83 -5.15 -2.29
N VAL A 26 -11.36 -4.52 -1.23
CA VAL A 26 -12.19 -3.58 -0.50
C VAL A 26 -12.29 -2.23 -1.22
N TRP A 27 -13.49 -1.69 -1.27
CA TRP A 27 -13.76 -0.29 -1.57
C TRP A 27 -14.03 0.48 -0.29
N GLU A 28 -13.58 1.72 -0.23
CA GLU A 28 -13.91 2.62 0.87
C GLU A 28 -15.43 2.64 1.11
N SER A 29 -15.85 2.58 2.37
CA SER A 29 -17.26 2.51 2.77
C SER A 29 -18.00 1.22 2.38
N GLY A 30 -17.30 0.19 1.89
CA GLY A 30 -17.89 -1.10 1.53
C GLY A 30 -18.90 -1.06 0.37
N VAL A 31 -18.95 0.04 -0.37
CA VAL A 31 -19.81 0.17 -1.54
C VAL A 31 -19.01 -0.19 -2.78
N PRO A 32 -19.32 -1.31 -3.46
CA PRO A 32 -18.62 -1.67 -4.69
C PRO A 32 -18.88 -0.61 -5.76
N ALA A 33 -17.86 0.16 -6.13
CA ALA A 33 -17.88 0.91 -7.35
C ALA A 33 -17.59 -0.04 -8.53
N THR A 34 -18.23 0.18 -9.67
CA THR A 34 -17.83 -0.49 -10.90
C THR A 34 -16.67 0.28 -11.52
N TRP A 35 -15.80 -0.38 -12.30
CA TRP A 35 -14.70 0.28 -13.00
C TRP A 35 -15.21 1.35 -13.99
N ASP A 36 -16.43 1.25 -14.48
CA ASP A 36 -17.11 2.30 -15.26
C ASP A 36 -17.26 3.59 -14.43
N THR A 37 -17.43 3.48 -13.12
CA THR A 37 -17.51 4.65 -12.23
C THR A 37 -16.21 5.43 -12.19
N ILE A 38 -15.05 4.78 -12.35
CA ILE A 38 -13.74 5.45 -12.42
C ILE A 38 -13.73 6.42 -13.62
N HIS A 39 -14.17 5.95 -14.78
CA HIS A 39 -14.25 6.78 -15.98
C HIS A 39 -15.27 7.91 -15.85
N TYR A 40 -16.40 7.65 -15.18
CA TYR A 40 -17.39 8.70 -14.90
C TYR A 40 -16.83 9.81 -14.03
N TYR A 41 -16.18 9.46 -12.95
CA TYR A 41 -15.56 10.43 -12.03
C TYR A 41 -14.39 11.16 -12.66
N ASP A 42 -13.64 10.50 -13.54
CA ASP A 42 -12.62 11.09 -14.38
C ASP A 42 -13.14 12.32 -15.12
N GLN A 43 -14.28 12.16 -15.81
CA GLN A 43 -14.90 13.25 -16.59
C GLN A 43 -15.46 14.39 -15.74
N HIS A 44 -15.83 14.11 -14.48
CA HIS A 44 -16.49 15.07 -13.61
C HIS A 44 -15.56 15.63 -12.51
N GLY A 45 -14.34 15.13 -12.41
CA GLY A 45 -13.34 15.60 -11.44
C GLY A 45 -13.66 15.25 -9.97
N TRP A 46 -14.28 14.10 -9.72
CA TRP A 46 -14.64 13.65 -8.37
C TRP A 46 -13.81 12.43 -7.97
N GLY A 47 -13.48 12.32 -6.70
CA GLY A 47 -12.99 11.07 -6.12
C GLY A 47 -14.11 10.03 -5.98
N ILE A 48 -13.78 8.77 -6.13
CA ILE A 48 -14.74 7.65 -5.99
C ILE A 48 -14.56 6.86 -4.69
N GLY A 49 -13.72 7.33 -3.80
CA GLY A 49 -13.27 6.59 -2.62
C GLY A 49 -12.03 5.73 -2.90
N GLY A 50 -11.46 5.17 -1.83
CA GLY A 50 -10.27 4.34 -1.91
C GLY A 50 -10.58 2.91 -2.33
N PHE A 51 -9.62 2.26 -2.98
CA PHE A 51 -9.70 0.86 -3.37
C PHE A 51 -8.45 0.08 -2.99
N GLY A 52 -8.66 -1.17 -2.59
CA GLY A 52 -7.62 -2.17 -2.35
C GLY A 52 -6.74 -1.89 -1.13
N LEU A 53 -5.59 -2.54 -1.09
CA LEU A 53 -4.66 -2.53 0.05
C LEU A 53 -4.24 -1.12 0.45
N GLY A 54 -3.89 -0.29 -0.52
CA GLY A 54 -3.40 1.07 -0.33
C GLY A 54 -4.48 2.14 -0.39
N GLN A 55 -5.74 1.77 -0.53
CA GLN A 55 -6.86 2.71 -0.67
C GLN A 55 -6.58 3.78 -1.71
N TRP A 56 -6.08 3.36 -2.90
CA TRP A 56 -5.83 4.29 -4.01
C TRP A 56 -7.08 5.06 -4.37
N THR A 57 -6.96 6.37 -4.44
CA THR A 57 -8.09 7.29 -4.64
C THR A 57 -7.76 8.31 -5.72
N ASN A 58 -8.75 8.66 -6.53
CA ASN A 58 -8.69 9.85 -7.37
C ASN A 58 -9.09 11.04 -6.51
N THR A 59 -8.21 11.99 -6.28
CA THR A 59 -8.49 13.16 -5.44
C THR A 59 -8.44 14.44 -6.24
N ARG A 60 -9.35 15.37 -5.91
CA ARG A 60 -9.32 16.70 -6.48
C ARG A 60 -8.36 17.57 -5.67
N GLU A 61 -7.38 18.13 -6.35
CA GLU A 61 -6.37 19.01 -5.77
C GLU A 61 -6.50 20.44 -6.32
N ALA A 62 -5.88 21.40 -5.65
CA ALA A 62 -5.83 22.77 -6.13
C ALA A 62 -5.10 22.91 -7.48
N SER A 63 -4.15 22.00 -7.75
CA SER A 63 -3.36 21.94 -8.99
C SER A 63 -4.01 21.07 -10.09
N GLY A 64 -5.14 20.41 -9.81
CA GLY A 64 -5.76 19.47 -10.71
C GLY A 64 -6.34 18.26 -9.98
N ILE A 65 -6.28 17.10 -10.60
CA ILE A 65 -6.75 15.84 -10.04
C ILE A 65 -5.57 14.86 -9.98
N ALA A 66 -5.38 14.25 -8.80
CA ALA A 66 -4.49 13.13 -8.66
C ALA A 66 -5.23 11.85 -9.04
N TRP A 67 -4.71 11.14 -10.02
CA TRP A 67 -5.36 10.00 -10.65
C TRP A 67 -4.84 8.65 -10.13
N ARG A 68 -4.37 8.55 -8.89
CA ARG A 68 -3.69 7.35 -8.39
C ARG A 68 -4.48 6.05 -8.63
N LEU A 69 -5.80 6.05 -8.41
CA LEU A 69 -6.62 4.86 -8.66
C LEU A 69 -6.75 4.57 -10.16
N ARG A 70 -6.92 5.58 -10.99
CA ARG A 70 -6.98 5.43 -12.43
C ARG A 70 -5.67 4.94 -12.99
N ASP A 71 -4.55 5.55 -12.57
CA ASP A 71 -3.21 5.16 -13.01
C ASP A 71 -2.93 3.70 -12.66
N PHE A 72 -3.38 3.27 -11.46
CA PHE A 72 -3.32 1.87 -11.07
C PHE A 72 -4.17 0.97 -11.99
N TYR A 73 -5.41 1.35 -12.26
CA TYR A 73 -6.29 0.59 -13.16
C TYR A 73 -5.69 0.49 -14.58
N ASP A 74 -5.28 1.62 -15.16
CA ASP A 74 -4.71 1.66 -16.50
C ASP A 74 -3.41 0.82 -16.58
N TRP A 75 -2.59 0.84 -15.51
CA TRP A 75 -1.41 -0.01 -15.44
C TRP A 75 -1.76 -1.50 -15.40
N THR A 76 -2.77 -1.92 -14.63
CA THR A 76 -3.20 -3.33 -14.60
C THR A 76 -3.71 -3.80 -15.96
N VAL A 77 -4.50 -2.97 -16.64
CA VAL A 77 -5.00 -3.27 -18.00
C VAL A 77 -3.84 -3.40 -18.99
N ALA A 78 -2.89 -2.46 -18.97
CA ALA A 78 -1.74 -2.48 -19.88
C ALA A 78 -0.84 -3.71 -19.70
N ASN A 79 -0.79 -4.27 -18.48
CA ASN A 79 0.03 -5.43 -18.14
C ASN A 79 -0.76 -6.75 -18.10
N ASN A 80 -2.06 -6.75 -18.42
CA ASN A 80 -2.95 -7.91 -18.35
C ASN A 80 -2.95 -8.56 -16.96
N LEU A 81 -3.06 -7.74 -15.90
CA LEU A 81 -3.05 -8.14 -14.51
C LEU A 81 -4.45 -8.00 -13.89
N ASP A 82 -4.72 -8.80 -12.84
CA ASP A 82 -5.94 -8.67 -12.05
C ASP A 82 -5.75 -7.63 -10.95
N ILE A 83 -6.48 -6.54 -11.02
CA ILE A 83 -6.44 -5.45 -10.02
C ILE A 83 -6.91 -5.91 -8.62
N TYR A 84 -7.67 -7.00 -8.53
CA TYR A 84 -8.14 -7.60 -7.28
C TYR A 84 -7.13 -8.56 -6.63
N ASP A 85 -6.04 -8.86 -7.33
CA ASP A 85 -4.98 -9.72 -6.80
C ASP A 85 -4.03 -8.92 -5.89
N GLY A 86 -3.76 -9.45 -4.70
CA GLY A 86 -2.89 -8.79 -3.72
C GLY A 86 -1.45 -8.64 -4.21
N ASN A 87 -0.89 -9.64 -4.91
CA ASN A 87 0.45 -9.55 -5.49
C ASN A 87 0.55 -8.45 -6.54
N THR A 88 -0.48 -8.33 -7.39
CA THR A 88 -0.60 -7.23 -8.36
C THR A 88 -0.58 -5.87 -7.67
N GLN A 89 -1.28 -5.74 -6.54
CA GLN A 89 -1.32 -4.50 -5.78
C GLN A 89 0.04 -4.17 -5.13
N LEU A 90 0.72 -5.16 -4.57
CA LEU A 90 2.09 -4.97 -4.06
C LEU A 90 3.09 -4.62 -5.16
N GLN A 91 2.94 -5.23 -6.34
CA GLN A 91 3.75 -4.88 -7.50
C GLN A 91 3.54 -3.43 -7.94
N TYR A 92 2.29 -2.96 -7.90
CA TYR A 92 1.97 -1.57 -8.24
C TYR A 92 2.56 -0.59 -7.21
N ILE A 93 2.55 -0.90 -5.91
CA ILE A 93 3.21 -0.08 -4.89
C ILE A 93 4.68 0.16 -5.25
N VAL A 94 5.37 -0.90 -5.66
CA VAL A 94 6.77 -0.81 -6.08
C VAL A 94 6.94 -0.04 -7.39
N TYR A 95 6.02 -0.25 -8.34
CA TYR A 95 6.02 0.46 -9.63
C TYR A 95 5.72 1.94 -9.47
N GLU A 96 4.71 2.29 -8.66
CA GLU A 96 4.33 3.67 -8.40
C GLU A 96 5.48 4.46 -7.76
N ASP A 97 6.30 3.79 -6.92
CA ASP A 97 7.49 4.31 -6.22
C ASP A 97 7.26 5.69 -5.59
N VAL A 98 6.07 5.88 -5.02
CA VAL A 98 5.71 7.14 -4.34
C VAL A 98 6.48 7.25 -3.04
N TRP A 99 7.21 8.36 -2.87
CA TRP A 99 7.87 8.71 -1.63
C TRP A 99 8.00 10.22 -1.51
N TYR A 100 7.21 10.84 -0.64
CA TYR A 100 7.06 12.30 -0.61
C TYR A 100 8.20 13.06 0.10
N ASN A 101 9.09 12.38 0.79
CA ASN A 101 10.21 12.98 1.53
C ASN A 101 9.75 14.10 2.49
N VAL A 102 8.78 13.77 3.34
CA VAL A 102 8.18 14.71 4.30
C VAL A 102 9.17 15.05 5.42
N SER A 103 9.87 16.16 5.29
CA SER A 103 11.06 16.54 6.08
C SER A 103 10.85 16.71 7.59
N HIS A 104 9.62 16.85 8.07
CA HIS A 104 9.34 17.07 9.50
C HIS A 104 9.21 15.77 10.30
N VAL A 105 9.18 14.63 9.63
CA VAL A 105 9.07 13.31 10.26
C VAL A 105 10.45 12.68 10.49
N GLY A 106 11.52 13.30 9.97
CA GLY A 106 12.86 12.73 10.07
C GLY A 106 12.97 11.43 9.27
N SER A 107 12.63 11.49 7.99
CA SER A 107 12.58 10.32 7.11
C SER A 107 13.81 9.41 7.28
N MET A 108 13.55 8.13 7.55
CA MET A 108 14.57 7.09 7.65
C MET A 108 15.02 6.58 6.27
N ALA A 109 14.29 6.95 5.21
CA ALA A 109 14.54 6.58 3.83
C ALA A 109 14.22 7.73 2.87
N GLN A 110 14.81 7.73 1.68
CA GLN A 110 14.55 8.71 0.63
C GLN A 110 13.69 8.14 -0.50
N THR A 111 13.50 6.83 -0.52
CA THR A 111 12.70 6.08 -1.48
C THR A 111 11.99 4.93 -0.79
N LEU A 112 10.92 4.41 -1.41
CA LEU A 112 10.26 3.20 -0.94
C LEU A 112 11.23 2.00 -0.91
N THR A 113 12.12 1.90 -1.89
CA THR A 113 13.14 0.84 -1.94
C THR A 113 14.09 0.91 -0.74
N GLU A 114 14.59 2.09 -0.39
CA GLU A 114 15.43 2.27 0.80
C GLU A 114 14.68 1.96 2.08
N PHE A 115 13.41 2.37 2.17
CA PHE A 115 12.54 2.02 3.29
C PHE A 115 12.42 0.50 3.46
N LEU A 116 12.10 -0.22 2.39
CA LEU A 116 11.98 -1.68 2.42
C LEU A 116 13.29 -2.39 2.79
N GLN A 117 14.44 -1.83 2.42
CA GLN A 117 15.77 -2.36 2.71
C GLN A 117 16.41 -1.81 3.99
N THR A 118 15.64 -1.10 4.81
CA THR A 118 16.15 -0.50 6.04
C THR A 118 16.76 -1.51 6.98
N THR A 119 17.80 -1.10 7.71
CA THR A 119 18.37 -1.83 8.84
C THR A 119 17.80 -1.37 10.19
N SER A 120 16.92 -0.37 10.20
CA SER A 120 16.26 0.10 11.41
C SER A 120 15.38 -0.98 12.01
N VAL A 121 15.40 -1.04 13.34
CA VAL A 121 14.51 -1.90 14.16
C VAL A 121 13.47 -1.06 14.93
N ASP A 122 13.40 0.22 14.65
CA ASP A 122 12.40 1.14 15.23
C ASP A 122 11.09 1.03 14.46
N LEU A 123 10.24 0.10 14.86
CA LEU A 123 8.97 -0.16 14.20
C LEU A 123 8.02 1.04 14.26
N ALA A 124 8.03 1.80 15.36
CA ALA A 124 7.16 2.98 15.49
C ALA A 124 7.61 4.09 14.52
N GLY A 125 8.92 4.39 14.49
CA GLY A 125 9.47 5.35 13.55
C GLY A 125 9.28 4.95 12.10
N LEU A 126 9.42 3.67 11.75
CA LEU A 126 9.14 3.17 10.41
C LEU A 126 7.65 3.26 10.02
N THR A 127 6.75 3.05 10.99
CA THR A 127 5.30 3.21 10.75
C THR A 127 4.96 4.67 10.45
N GLU A 128 5.53 5.61 11.22
CA GLU A 128 5.36 7.04 10.97
C GLU A 128 5.97 7.46 9.62
N ASP A 129 7.16 6.94 9.30
CA ASP A 129 7.87 7.22 8.04
C ASP A 129 7.04 6.78 6.81
N PHE A 130 6.49 5.55 6.83
CA PHE A 130 5.63 5.06 5.77
C PHE A 130 4.33 5.88 5.65
N LEU A 131 3.65 6.12 6.77
CA LEU A 131 2.43 6.92 6.82
C LEU A 131 2.63 8.33 6.26
N ALA A 132 3.75 8.95 6.58
CA ALA A 132 4.06 10.31 6.12
C ALA A 132 4.46 10.36 4.65
N ASN A 133 5.26 9.41 4.20
CA ASN A 133 5.93 9.50 2.91
C ASN A 133 5.25 8.72 1.79
N TRP A 134 4.54 7.64 2.09
CA TRP A 134 3.78 6.90 1.08
C TRP A 134 2.29 7.29 1.07
N GLU A 135 1.63 7.36 2.25
CA GLU A 135 0.23 7.76 2.34
C GLU A 135 0.05 9.29 2.33
N GLY A 136 1.07 10.04 2.72
CA GLY A 136 1.05 11.50 2.73
C GLY A 136 0.20 12.12 3.84
N VAL A 137 -0.13 11.37 4.89
CA VAL A 137 -1.01 11.78 5.99
C VAL A 137 -0.36 11.67 7.37
N PRO A 138 0.76 12.37 7.61
CA PRO A 138 1.54 12.22 8.84
C PRO A 138 0.67 12.39 10.10
N GLY A 139 0.88 11.50 11.08
CA GLY A 139 0.19 11.53 12.37
C GLY A 139 -1.25 11.01 12.36
N ASN A 140 -1.84 10.68 11.22
CA ASN A 140 -3.21 10.20 11.16
C ASN A 140 -3.33 8.79 11.77
N ALA A 141 -4.06 8.68 12.88
CA ALA A 141 -4.27 7.42 13.63
C ALA A 141 -2.95 6.66 13.90
N LEU A 142 -1.84 7.37 14.15
CA LEU A 142 -0.50 6.79 14.24
C LEU A 142 -0.40 5.72 15.33
N ASP A 143 -0.97 5.94 16.51
CA ASP A 143 -0.93 4.97 17.61
C ASP A 143 -1.61 3.64 17.24
N GLU A 144 -2.75 3.69 16.56
CA GLU A 144 -3.48 2.51 16.08
C GLU A 144 -2.66 1.77 15.02
N ARG A 145 -2.03 2.47 14.09
CA ARG A 145 -1.17 1.89 13.06
C ARG A 145 0.08 1.23 13.64
N ILE A 146 0.69 1.85 14.66
CA ILE A 146 1.80 1.26 15.41
C ILE A 146 1.36 -0.01 16.14
N GLN A 147 0.16 -0.02 16.73
CA GLN A 147 -0.39 -1.25 17.36
C GLN A 147 -0.56 -2.36 16.31
N HIS A 148 -1.16 -2.07 15.16
CA HIS A 148 -1.29 -3.04 14.07
C HIS A 148 0.09 -3.52 13.58
N ALA A 149 1.05 -2.62 13.40
CA ALA A 149 2.40 -2.98 12.98
C ALA A 149 3.08 -3.94 13.97
N ASN A 150 2.90 -3.74 15.30
CA ASN A 150 3.41 -4.64 16.33
C ASN A 150 2.73 -6.02 16.27
N VAL A 151 1.42 -6.07 16.06
CA VAL A 151 0.68 -7.34 15.91
C VAL A 151 1.20 -8.10 14.69
N VAL A 152 1.31 -7.43 13.53
CA VAL A 152 1.88 -7.99 12.30
C VAL A 152 3.30 -8.47 12.53
N PHE A 153 4.18 -7.68 13.14
CA PHE A 153 5.56 -8.05 13.40
C PHE A 153 5.68 -9.34 14.21
N ASN A 154 4.92 -9.43 15.30
CA ASN A 154 4.93 -10.63 16.14
C ASN A 154 4.42 -11.87 15.38
N TYR A 155 3.39 -11.71 14.57
CA TYR A 155 2.86 -12.78 13.74
C TYR A 155 3.86 -13.24 12.69
N LEU A 156 4.46 -12.30 11.93
CA LEU A 156 5.46 -12.62 10.92
C LEU A 156 6.69 -13.33 11.53
N ARG A 157 7.17 -12.88 12.70
CA ARG A 157 8.29 -13.54 13.40
C ARG A 157 7.99 -14.97 13.81
N ALA A 158 6.73 -15.29 14.10
CA ALA A 158 6.31 -16.64 14.45
C ALA A 158 6.15 -17.55 13.21
N HIS A 159 5.90 -16.96 12.02
CA HIS A 159 5.52 -17.65 10.79
C HIS A 159 6.52 -17.44 9.62
N GLU A 160 7.63 -16.76 9.83
CA GLU A 160 8.62 -16.45 8.79
C GLU A 160 9.25 -17.67 8.11
N ASN A 161 9.11 -18.85 8.71
CA ASN A 161 9.62 -20.12 8.19
C ASN A 161 8.51 -21.05 7.68
N ASP A 162 7.27 -20.58 7.61
CA ASP A 162 6.16 -21.35 7.04
C ASP A 162 6.40 -21.57 5.53
N ASP A 163 5.76 -22.60 5.00
CA ASP A 163 5.87 -22.90 3.57
C ASP A 163 5.05 -21.89 2.75
N PRO A 164 5.70 -21.00 1.95
CA PRO A 164 4.99 -19.98 1.18
C PRO A 164 3.99 -20.55 0.17
N ASP A 165 4.18 -21.81 -0.28
CA ASP A 165 3.26 -22.45 -1.24
C ASP A 165 1.90 -22.80 -0.59
N THR A 166 1.82 -22.77 0.74
CA THR A 166 0.57 -22.99 1.49
C THR A 166 -0.19 -21.71 1.80
N ILE A 167 0.39 -20.57 1.51
CA ILE A 167 -0.17 -19.25 1.85
C ILE A 167 -0.86 -18.65 0.62
N ALA A 168 -2.08 -18.15 0.80
CA ALA A 168 -2.85 -17.52 -0.27
C ALA A 168 -3.61 -16.30 0.25
N TRP A 169 -3.76 -15.29 -0.62
CA TRP A 169 -4.53 -14.10 -0.32
C TRP A 169 -5.97 -14.43 0.09
N GLN A 170 -6.39 -13.87 1.19
CA GLN A 170 -7.78 -13.84 1.62
C GLN A 170 -8.43 -12.56 1.14
N SER A 171 -9.65 -12.65 0.61
CA SER A 171 -10.37 -11.48 0.12
C SER A 171 -11.86 -11.63 0.32
N SER A 172 -12.53 -10.51 0.56
CA SER A 172 -13.96 -10.45 0.77
C SER A 172 -14.52 -9.16 0.16
N ASN A 173 -15.78 -9.20 -0.24
CA ASN A 173 -16.52 -7.99 -0.59
C ASN A 173 -16.91 -7.17 0.66
N ASN A 174 -16.70 -7.70 1.86
CA ASN A 174 -16.87 -6.97 3.10
C ASN A 174 -15.67 -6.06 3.34
N TYR A 175 -15.91 -4.90 3.95
CA TYR A 175 -14.88 -3.92 4.23
C TYR A 175 -13.80 -4.47 5.17
N ILE A 176 -14.18 -5.18 6.22
CA ILE A 176 -13.25 -5.69 7.24
C ILE A 176 -13.10 -7.20 7.10
N LEU A 177 -11.87 -7.68 6.96
CA LEU A 177 -11.54 -9.09 7.13
C LEU A 177 -11.45 -9.45 8.62
N PRO A 178 -11.77 -10.70 9.01
CA PRO A 178 -11.40 -11.24 10.30
C PRO A 178 -9.89 -11.13 10.56
N GLU A 179 -9.49 -10.96 11.82
CA GLU A 179 -8.08 -10.74 12.19
C GLU A 179 -7.14 -11.83 11.66
N ASN A 180 -7.56 -13.10 11.74
CA ASN A 180 -6.75 -14.22 11.23
C ASN A 180 -6.55 -14.16 9.71
N GLU A 181 -7.53 -13.69 8.94
CA GLU A 181 -7.42 -13.51 7.49
C GLU A 181 -6.54 -12.29 7.17
N THR A 182 -6.66 -11.21 7.93
CA THR A 182 -5.80 -10.04 7.83
C THR A 182 -4.34 -10.40 8.11
N LEU A 183 -4.08 -11.19 9.14
CA LEU A 183 -2.72 -11.66 9.48
C LEU A 183 -2.17 -12.62 8.43
N ASN A 184 -3.01 -13.50 7.86
CA ASN A 184 -2.60 -14.32 6.73
C ASN A 184 -2.20 -13.45 5.52
N ASN A 185 -2.93 -12.37 5.24
CA ASN A 185 -2.56 -11.44 4.18
C ASN A 185 -1.26 -10.67 4.50
N ALA A 186 -0.99 -10.34 5.76
CA ALA A 186 0.30 -9.79 6.16
C ALA A 186 1.46 -10.78 5.87
N LEU A 187 1.21 -12.08 6.00
CA LEU A 187 2.19 -13.11 5.63
C LEU A 187 2.40 -13.17 4.11
N CYS A 188 1.35 -12.95 3.30
CA CYS A 188 1.49 -12.78 1.85
C CYS A 188 2.39 -11.58 1.50
N PHE A 189 2.24 -10.42 2.19
CA PHE A 189 3.18 -9.29 2.05
C PHE A 189 4.61 -9.73 2.31
N TYR A 190 4.83 -10.41 3.43
CA TYR A 190 6.17 -10.84 3.81
C TYR A 190 6.80 -11.72 2.73
N PHE A 191 6.14 -12.79 2.33
CA PHE A 191 6.68 -13.70 1.34
C PHE A 191 6.87 -13.03 -0.03
N TYR A 192 5.95 -12.18 -0.46
CA TYR A 192 6.11 -11.41 -1.69
C TYR A 192 7.41 -10.61 -1.68
N PHE A 193 7.69 -9.87 -0.61
CA PHE A 193 8.91 -9.07 -0.48
C PHE A 193 10.18 -9.89 -0.17
N GLN A 194 10.04 -11.17 0.17
CA GLN A 194 11.16 -12.13 0.20
C GLN A 194 11.42 -12.79 -1.17
N GLY A 195 10.63 -12.45 -2.18
CA GLY A 195 10.81 -12.94 -3.54
C GLY A 195 10.01 -14.21 -3.87
N TYR A 196 9.07 -14.59 -3.02
CA TYR A 196 8.09 -15.63 -3.30
C TYR A 196 6.85 -15.05 -3.96
N ASP A 197 6.10 -15.87 -4.67
CA ASP A 197 4.82 -15.51 -5.27
C ASP A 197 3.69 -16.30 -4.59
N PRO A 198 3.10 -15.76 -3.51
CA PRO A 198 1.97 -16.42 -2.85
C PRO A 198 0.78 -16.53 -3.81
N GLY A 199 0.48 -17.76 -4.25
CA GLY A 199 -0.60 -18.03 -5.19
C GLY A 199 -0.14 -18.51 -6.58
N GLY A 200 1.18 -18.60 -6.83
CA GLY A 200 1.73 -19.31 -8.01
C GLY A 200 1.56 -18.60 -9.34
N HIS A 201 1.39 -17.27 -9.33
CA HIS A 201 1.38 -16.49 -10.56
C HIS A 201 2.80 -16.12 -10.98
N PRO A 202 3.15 -16.19 -12.29
CA PRO A 202 4.45 -15.70 -12.73
C PRO A 202 4.57 -14.22 -12.38
N THR A 203 5.54 -13.86 -11.51
CA THR A 203 5.85 -12.46 -11.24
C THR A 203 6.16 -11.78 -12.57
N PRO A 204 5.30 -10.88 -13.08
CA PRO A 204 5.63 -10.13 -14.26
C PRO A 204 6.92 -9.34 -14.00
N PRO A 205 7.77 -9.13 -15.00
CA PRO A 205 8.93 -8.27 -14.83
C PRO A 205 8.43 -6.89 -14.37
N ILE A 206 8.99 -6.41 -13.26
CA ILE A 206 8.69 -5.06 -12.77
C ILE A 206 8.98 -4.09 -13.91
N PRO A 207 7.98 -3.36 -14.43
CA PRO A 207 8.22 -2.36 -15.44
C PRO A 207 9.26 -1.34 -14.92
N PRO A 208 10.07 -0.74 -15.78
CA PRO A 208 10.98 0.30 -15.34
C PRO A 208 10.17 1.40 -14.63
N ALA A 209 10.68 1.85 -13.49
CA ALA A 209 10.08 2.93 -12.73
C ALA A 209 9.77 4.14 -13.63
N PRO A 210 8.71 4.91 -13.34
CA PRO A 210 8.40 6.13 -14.06
C PRO A 210 9.64 7.04 -14.14
N THR A 211 9.91 7.60 -15.28
CA THR A 211 11.11 8.44 -15.53
C THR A 211 11.06 9.79 -14.81
N GLU A 212 9.92 10.15 -14.24
CA GLU A 212 9.76 11.35 -13.41
C GLU A 212 9.25 10.97 -12.01
N PRO A 213 9.93 11.45 -10.95
CA PRO A 213 9.43 11.23 -9.58
C PRO A 213 8.08 11.93 -9.40
N HIS A 214 7.13 11.23 -8.80
CA HIS A 214 5.86 11.82 -8.40
C HIS A 214 6.11 12.98 -7.42
N LYS A 215 5.80 14.21 -7.86
CA LYS A 215 5.94 15.39 -7.00
C LYS A 215 4.80 15.41 -6.00
N MET A 216 5.14 15.67 -4.74
CA MET A 216 4.13 15.87 -3.70
C MET A 216 3.10 16.92 -4.14
N PRO A 217 1.79 16.61 -4.10
CA PRO A 217 0.75 17.56 -4.40
C PRO A 217 0.86 18.81 -3.52
N LEU A 218 0.64 19.98 -4.10
CA LEU A 218 0.80 21.28 -3.44
C LEU A 218 -0.06 21.41 -2.16
N TRP A 219 -1.21 20.74 -2.11
CA TRP A 219 -2.11 20.75 -0.94
C TRP A 219 -1.50 20.07 0.29
N MET A 220 -0.61 19.09 0.13
CA MET A 220 0.12 18.48 1.24
C MET A 220 1.09 19.48 1.89
N TYR A 221 1.59 20.46 1.13
CA TYR A 221 2.34 21.58 1.70
C TYR A 221 1.46 22.57 2.45
N LEU A 222 0.22 22.80 1.99
CA LEU A 222 -0.68 23.81 2.56
C LEU A 222 -1.39 23.35 3.84
N ARG A 223 -1.61 22.04 4.06
CA ARG A 223 -2.12 21.53 5.36
C ARG A 223 -1.13 21.69 6.52
N ARG A 224 0.09 22.17 6.26
CA ARG A 224 1.14 22.39 7.27
C ARG A 224 1.07 23.77 7.94
N ILE A 225 0.18 24.65 7.52
CA ILE A 225 0.17 26.07 7.96
C ILE A 225 -1.04 26.39 8.84
N TRP A 226 -1.92 25.39 9.14
CA TRP A 226 -3.09 25.60 10.00
C TRP A 226 -3.22 24.51 11.05
#